data_ac879976e29f53b08de7e16a3c60f17b
#
_entry.id   ac879976e29f53b08de7e16a3c60f17b
#
_cell.length_a   1.000
_cell.length_b   1.000
_cell.length_c   1.000
_cell.angle_alpha   90.00
_cell.angle_beta   90.00
_cell.angle_gamma   90.00
#
_symmetry.space_group_name_H-M   'P 1'
#
loop_
_entity.id
_entity.type
_entity.pdbx_description
1 polymer ?
#
loop_
_entity_poly.entity_id
_entity_poly.type
_entity_poly.pdbx_seq_one_letter_code
_entity_poly.pdbx_strand_id
1 'polypeptide(L)'
;MGDNGGMIASLRGVAEKNVEGVILDVAGVGYGVSVTSEDFGRLADGKEAKLYVHEHIREQGYDLFGFTLLDTKKLFEQLLNVKNVGPKVAMAVLDLGSASVVRGAIAAGDVKLLQSAKGVGKRAAEQIVVELRDKVGLAPGASAEDVVYRPGVNTQDEAVEALVSLGYSPQDAASALQKIDSSLSIEERIKRALKG
;
A
#
# COMPACT_ATOMS: atom_id res chain seq x y z
N MET A 1 -18.91 -5.93 -6.82
CA MET A 1 -18.21 -7.22 -7.01
C MET A 1 -16.97 -6.90 -7.81
N GLY A 2 -15.80 -6.87 -7.18
CA GLY A 2 -14.52 -6.64 -7.86
C GLY A 2 -14.20 -7.88 -8.67
N ASP A 3 -13.97 -7.67 -9.93
CA ASP A 3 -13.53 -8.69 -10.87
C ASP A 3 -12.14 -9.17 -10.44
N ASN A 4 -12.07 -10.30 -9.74
CA ASN A 4 -10.82 -11.03 -9.48
C ASN A 4 -10.47 -11.81 -10.77
N GLY A 5 -10.20 -11.08 -11.84
CA GLY A 5 -9.98 -11.62 -13.18
C GLY A 5 -8.74 -12.48 -13.35
N GLY A 6 -8.02 -12.83 -12.29
CA GLY A 6 -6.83 -13.68 -12.33
C GLY A 6 -7.08 -15.04 -11.68
N MET A 7 -6.54 -16.10 -12.27
CA MET A 7 -6.60 -17.46 -11.71
C MET A 7 -5.72 -17.59 -10.45
N ILE A 8 -4.59 -16.86 -10.39
CA ILE A 8 -3.68 -16.81 -9.25
C ILE A 8 -3.87 -15.50 -8.47
N ALA A 9 -4.66 -15.55 -7.41
CA ALA A 9 -4.93 -14.38 -6.57
C ALA A 9 -3.89 -14.17 -5.45
N SER A 10 -3.29 -15.24 -4.96
CA SER A 10 -2.19 -15.22 -3.98
C SER A 10 -1.40 -16.51 -4.03
N LEU A 11 -0.13 -16.43 -3.66
CA LEU A 11 0.77 -17.56 -3.50
C LEU A 11 1.36 -17.56 -2.09
N ARG A 12 1.55 -18.75 -1.53
CA ARG A 12 2.28 -18.94 -0.27
C ARG A 12 3.31 -20.04 -0.47
N GLY A 13 4.57 -19.74 -0.15
CA GLY A 13 5.67 -20.67 -0.32
C GLY A 13 6.97 -20.11 0.21
N VAL A 14 8.08 -20.75 -0.08
CA VAL A 14 9.42 -20.29 0.31
C VAL A 14 9.92 -19.29 -0.73
N ALA A 15 10.32 -18.12 -0.26
CA ALA A 15 10.82 -17.06 -1.14
C ALA A 15 12.32 -17.22 -1.37
N GLU A 16 12.74 -17.28 -2.63
CA GLU A 16 14.12 -17.25 -3.08
C GLU A 16 14.37 -15.94 -3.83
N LYS A 17 15.30 -15.12 -3.33
CA LYS A 17 15.63 -13.84 -3.94
C LYS A 17 16.65 -13.97 -5.04
N ASN A 18 16.43 -13.32 -6.17
CA ASN A 18 17.41 -13.22 -7.25
C ASN A 18 17.46 -11.79 -7.83
N VAL A 19 18.32 -11.58 -8.83
CA VAL A 19 18.51 -10.25 -9.45
C VAL A 19 17.31 -9.78 -10.28
N GLU A 20 16.43 -10.68 -10.67
CA GLU A 20 15.25 -10.39 -11.50
C GLU A 20 13.96 -10.24 -10.68
N GLY A 21 13.99 -10.59 -9.38
CA GLY A 21 12.83 -10.54 -8.49
C GLY A 21 12.86 -11.63 -7.45
N VAL A 22 11.75 -12.34 -7.28
CA VAL A 22 11.58 -13.41 -6.31
C VAL A 22 11.04 -14.65 -7.02
N ILE A 23 11.63 -15.81 -6.74
CA ILE A 23 10.99 -17.09 -7.02
C ILE A 23 10.29 -17.53 -5.75
N LEU A 24 9.00 -17.83 -5.84
CA LEU A 24 8.24 -18.39 -4.73
C LEU A 24 8.02 -19.89 -4.99
N ASP A 25 8.71 -20.75 -4.23
CA ASP A 25 8.51 -22.19 -4.28
C ASP A 25 7.23 -22.57 -3.54
N VAL A 26 6.27 -23.08 -4.27
CA VAL A 26 5.00 -23.57 -3.75
C VAL A 26 4.93 -25.06 -4.00
N ALA A 27 5.27 -25.84 -2.99
CA ALA A 27 5.26 -27.31 -3.04
C ALA A 27 6.08 -27.90 -4.22
N GLY A 28 7.25 -27.34 -4.51
CA GLY A 28 8.15 -27.80 -5.56
C GLY A 28 7.89 -27.15 -6.93
N VAL A 29 6.96 -26.17 -7.01
CA VAL A 29 6.74 -25.37 -8.21
C VAL A 29 7.23 -23.95 -7.96
N GLY A 30 8.26 -23.52 -8.69
CA GLY A 30 8.82 -22.17 -8.59
C GLY A 30 8.04 -21.17 -9.45
N TYR A 31 7.42 -20.18 -8.80
CA TYR A 31 6.75 -19.08 -9.49
C TYR A 31 7.66 -17.84 -9.50
N GLY A 32 8.07 -17.39 -10.68
CA GLY A 32 8.79 -16.12 -10.85
C GLY A 32 7.86 -14.94 -10.66
N VAL A 33 8.10 -14.11 -9.65
CA VAL A 33 7.22 -13.00 -9.28
C VAL A 33 8.02 -11.69 -9.23
N SER A 34 7.59 -10.70 -9.99
CA SER A 34 8.10 -9.34 -9.89
C SER A 34 7.51 -8.65 -8.66
N VAL A 35 8.35 -8.07 -7.83
CA VAL A 35 7.94 -7.38 -6.59
C VAL A 35 8.50 -5.97 -6.56
N THR A 36 7.92 -5.06 -5.75
CA THR A 36 8.49 -3.74 -5.51
C THR A 36 9.77 -3.84 -4.68
N SER A 37 10.59 -2.79 -4.71
CA SER A 37 11.80 -2.70 -3.87
C SER A 37 11.48 -2.81 -2.38
N GLU A 38 10.36 -2.25 -1.94
CA GLU A 38 9.89 -2.36 -0.56
C GLU A 38 9.49 -3.80 -0.21
N ASP A 39 8.70 -4.45 -1.07
CA ASP A 39 8.29 -5.85 -0.87
C ASP A 39 9.50 -6.79 -0.92
N PHE A 40 10.44 -6.54 -1.83
CA PHE A 40 11.71 -7.28 -1.87
C PHE A 40 12.50 -7.13 -0.57
N GLY A 41 12.52 -5.93 0.03
CA GLY A 41 13.15 -5.69 1.33
C GLY A 41 12.49 -6.43 2.48
N ARG A 42 11.15 -6.55 2.46
CA ARG A 42 10.36 -7.25 3.49
C ARG A 42 10.49 -8.77 3.46
N LEU A 43 10.74 -9.33 2.29
CA LEU A 43 10.90 -10.78 2.13
C LEU A 43 12.25 -11.22 2.67
N ALA A 44 12.28 -12.31 3.43
CA ALA A 44 13.50 -12.96 3.88
C ALA A 44 13.80 -14.16 2.97
N ASP A 45 15.03 -14.21 2.46
CA ASP A 45 15.49 -15.30 1.59
C ASP A 45 15.43 -16.65 2.29
N GLY A 46 14.93 -17.67 1.58
CA GLY A 46 14.74 -19.02 2.11
C GLY A 46 13.66 -19.15 3.18
N LYS A 47 12.80 -18.14 3.37
CA LYS A 47 11.71 -18.18 4.37
C LYS A 47 10.34 -18.21 3.70
N GLU A 48 9.38 -18.78 4.45
CA GLU A 48 7.98 -18.79 4.02
C GLU A 48 7.44 -17.37 3.92
N ALA A 49 6.74 -17.09 2.82
CA ALA A 49 6.10 -15.81 2.55
C ALA A 49 4.75 -16.01 1.87
N LYS A 50 3.87 -15.02 2.01
CA LYS A 50 2.63 -14.91 1.23
C LYS A 50 2.70 -13.65 0.39
N LEU A 51 2.40 -13.80 -0.90
CA LEU A 51 2.24 -12.69 -1.84
C LEU A 51 0.80 -12.66 -2.37
N TYR A 52 0.22 -11.46 -2.41
CA TYR A 52 -0.98 -11.19 -3.21
C TYR A 52 -0.54 -10.95 -4.64
N VAL A 53 -1.11 -11.69 -5.58
CA VAL A 53 -0.62 -11.74 -6.97
C VAL A 53 -1.59 -11.05 -7.91
N HIS A 54 -1.06 -10.31 -8.85
CA HIS A 54 -1.72 -9.84 -10.05
C HIS A 54 -1.11 -10.54 -11.27
N GLU A 55 -1.95 -11.20 -12.05
CA GLU A 55 -1.55 -11.86 -13.29
C GLU A 55 -1.67 -10.87 -14.45
N HIS A 56 -0.62 -10.76 -15.24
CA HIS A 56 -0.64 -9.98 -16.47
C HIS A 56 -0.38 -10.88 -17.67
N ILE A 57 -1.45 -11.29 -18.33
CA ILE A 57 -1.41 -12.22 -19.45
C ILE A 57 -1.45 -11.43 -20.74
N ARG A 58 -0.49 -11.70 -21.63
CA ARG A 58 -0.38 -11.12 -22.97
C ARG A 58 -0.15 -12.25 -23.98
N GLU A 59 -0.33 -11.99 -25.26
CA GLU A 59 -0.07 -12.98 -26.32
C GLU A 59 1.36 -13.53 -26.28
N GLN A 60 2.34 -12.74 -25.83
CA GLN A 60 3.76 -13.08 -25.83
C GLN A 60 4.36 -13.23 -24.42
N GLY A 61 3.55 -13.26 -23.37
CA GLY A 61 4.09 -13.34 -22.02
C GLY A 61 3.03 -13.49 -20.93
N TYR A 62 3.47 -14.11 -19.86
CA TYR A 62 2.69 -14.31 -18.65
C TYR A 62 3.53 -13.86 -17.47
N ASP A 63 3.22 -12.68 -16.95
CA ASP A 63 3.97 -12.05 -15.87
C ASP A 63 3.16 -12.10 -14.58
N LEU A 64 3.81 -12.40 -13.45
CA LEU A 64 3.23 -12.31 -12.11
C LEU A 64 3.82 -11.11 -11.36
N PHE A 65 2.96 -10.28 -10.82
CA PHE A 65 3.33 -9.18 -9.93
C PHE A 65 2.84 -9.48 -8.52
N GLY A 66 3.74 -9.48 -7.55
CA GLY A 66 3.45 -9.89 -6.18
C GLY A 66 3.66 -8.78 -5.17
N PHE A 67 2.81 -8.76 -4.16
CA PHE A 67 2.77 -7.75 -3.12
C PHE A 67 2.59 -8.40 -1.75
N THR A 68 3.36 -7.99 -0.76
CA THR A 68 3.21 -8.49 0.62
C THR A 68 1.93 -7.94 1.26
N LEU A 69 1.44 -6.78 0.80
CA LEU A 69 0.23 -6.14 1.29
C LEU A 69 -0.85 -6.09 0.21
N LEU A 70 -2.09 -6.42 0.59
CA LEU A 70 -3.24 -6.35 -0.32
C LEU A 70 -3.52 -4.91 -0.79
N ASP A 71 -3.24 -3.91 0.06
CA ASP A 71 -3.43 -2.50 -0.30
C ASP A 71 -2.48 -2.06 -1.42
N THR A 72 -1.21 -2.50 -1.39
CA THR A 72 -0.25 -2.25 -2.47
C THR A 72 -0.71 -2.88 -3.79
N LYS A 73 -1.23 -4.13 -3.75
CA LYS A 73 -1.84 -4.76 -4.93
C LYS A 73 -3.00 -3.94 -5.48
N LYS A 74 -3.91 -3.47 -4.61
CA LYS A 74 -5.05 -2.64 -5.03
C LYS A 74 -4.60 -1.35 -5.71
N LEU A 75 -3.58 -0.69 -5.16
CA LEU A 75 -3.02 0.52 -5.78
C LEU A 75 -2.37 0.23 -7.13
N PHE A 76 -1.65 -0.89 -7.25
CA PHE A 76 -1.11 -1.35 -8.52
C PHE A 76 -2.21 -1.52 -9.59
N GLU A 77 -3.30 -2.19 -9.24
CA GLU A 77 -4.44 -2.39 -10.13
C GLU A 77 -5.15 -1.07 -10.50
N GLN A 78 -5.23 -0.12 -9.56
CA GLN A 78 -5.71 1.23 -9.86
C GLN A 78 -4.81 1.96 -10.86
N LEU A 79 -3.49 1.85 -10.71
CA LEU A 79 -2.52 2.44 -11.65
C LEU A 79 -2.63 1.82 -13.04
N LEU A 80 -2.85 0.50 -13.15
CA LEU A 80 -3.05 -0.17 -14.45
C LEU A 80 -4.29 0.32 -15.21
N ASN A 81 -5.30 0.82 -14.51
CA ASN A 81 -6.51 1.36 -15.15
C ASN A 81 -6.29 2.76 -15.74
N VAL A 82 -5.15 3.40 -15.45
CA VAL A 82 -4.81 4.72 -16.01
C VAL A 82 -4.32 4.54 -17.43
N LYS A 83 -4.83 5.38 -18.34
CA LYS A 83 -4.42 5.35 -19.75
C LYS A 83 -2.91 5.50 -19.90
N ASN A 84 -2.30 4.62 -20.68
CA ASN A 84 -0.84 4.55 -20.96
C ASN A 84 0.04 4.21 -19.73
N VAL A 85 -0.53 3.70 -18.66
CA VAL A 85 0.21 3.17 -17.52
C VAL A 85 0.17 1.64 -17.60
N GLY A 86 1.30 1.04 -17.97
CA GLY A 86 1.48 -0.40 -17.97
C GLY A 86 2.14 -0.90 -16.67
N PRO A 87 2.27 -2.23 -16.50
CA PRO A 87 2.82 -2.81 -15.28
C PRO A 87 4.19 -2.27 -14.87
N LYS A 88 5.10 -2.08 -15.82
CA LYS A 88 6.44 -1.53 -15.53
C LYS A 88 6.38 -0.11 -14.97
N VAL A 89 5.48 0.72 -15.48
CA VAL A 89 5.27 2.08 -15.01
C VAL A 89 4.60 2.06 -13.63
N ALA A 90 3.59 1.22 -13.44
CA ALA A 90 2.92 1.06 -12.17
C ALA A 90 3.89 0.59 -11.06
N MET A 91 4.75 -0.40 -11.33
CA MET A 91 5.79 -0.84 -10.40
C MET A 91 6.78 0.28 -10.07
N ALA A 92 7.24 1.05 -11.07
CA ALA A 92 8.14 2.16 -10.84
C ALA A 92 7.49 3.28 -9.98
N VAL A 93 6.19 3.52 -10.12
CA VAL A 93 5.46 4.46 -9.27
C VAL A 93 5.37 3.93 -7.83
N LEU A 94 5.13 2.62 -7.65
CA LEU A 94 5.10 2.00 -6.32
C LEU A 94 6.48 1.94 -5.65
N ASP A 95 7.55 1.97 -6.41
CA ASP A 95 8.93 2.05 -5.88
C ASP A 95 9.30 3.45 -5.33
N LEU A 96 8.45 4.47 -5.49
CA LEU A 96 8.65 5.79 -4.87
C LEU A 96 8.47 5.78 -3.34
N GLY A 97 7.83 4.76 -2.80
CA GLY A 97 7.62 4.61 -1.36
C GLY A 97 6.43 3.69 -1.04
N SER A 98 6.01 3.68 0.21
CA SER A 98 4.85 2.88 0.63
C SER A 98 3.57 3.28 -0.13
N ALA A 99 2.59 2.37 -0.17
CA ALA A 99 1.30 2.65 -0.83
C ALA A 99 0.64 3.94 -0.31
N SER A 100 0.77 4.25 1.00
CA SER A 100 0.26 5.48 1.59
C SER A 100 0.97 6.73 1.06
N VAL A 101 2.29 6.69 0.90
CA VAL A 101 3.08 7.79 0.31
C VAL A 101 2.66 8.06 -1.13
N VAL A 102 2.53 7.00 -1.93
CA VAL A 102 2.12 7.13 -3.33
C VAL A 102 0.67 7.66 -3.45
N ARG A 103 -0.25 7.15 -2.62
CA ARG A 103 -1.64 7.66 -2.56
C ARG A 103 -1.67 9.12 -2.15
N GLY A 104 -0.88 9.51 -1.14
CA GLY A 104 -0.76 10.90 -0.69
C GLY A 104 -0.27 11.82 -1.81
N ALA A 105 0.74 11.41 -2.56
CA ALA A 105 1.27 12.16 -3.70
C ALA A 105 0.21 12.35 -4.81
N ILE A 106 -0.53 11.29 -5.14
CA ILE A 106 -1.60 11.35 -6.14
C ILE A 106 -2.73 12.28 -5.66
N ALA A 107 -3.16 12.16 -4.41
CA ALA A 107 -4.22 12.99 -3.82
C ALA A 107 -3.81 14.47 -3.75
N ALA A 108 -2.56 14.76 -3.39
CA ALA A 108 -1.98 16.11 -3.37
C ALA A 108 -1.72 16.69 -4.76
N GLY A 109 -1.74 15.86 -5.81
CA GLY A 109 -1.38 16.29 -7.17
C GLY A 109 0.12 16.52 -7.35
N ASP A 110 0.96 15.81 -6.60
CA ASP A 110 2.42 15.94 -6.68
C ASP A 110 2.99 15.25 -7.93
N VAL A 111 2.78 15.92 -9.07
CA VAL A 111 3.29 15.49 -10.37
C VAL A 111 4.82 15.35 -10.36
N LYS A 112 5.55 16.18 -9.57
CA LYS A 112 7.02 16.13 -9.54
C LYS A 112 7.52 14.84 -8.89
N LEU A 113 6.93 14.43 -7.78
CA LEU A 113 7.27 13.16 -7.14
C LEU A 113 6.98 11.99 -8.08
N LEU A 114 5.80 11.96 -8.71
CA LEU A 114 5.44 10.89 -9.64
C LEU A 114 6.40 10.81 -10.85
N GLN A 115 6.88 11.95 -11.36
CA GLN A 115 7.86 12.01 -12.44
C GLN A 115 9.25 11.48 -12.05
N SER A 116 9.58 11.41 -10.77
CA SER A 116 10.84 10.84 -10.30
C SER A 116 10.90 9.31 -10.48
N ALA A 117 9.75 8.66 -10.69
CA ALA A 117 9.70 7.24 -11.00
C ALA A 117 10.27 6.95 -12.39
N LYS A 118 11.07 5.88 -12.48
CA LYS A 118 11.73 5.49 -13.73
C LYS A 118 10.71 5.22 -14.86
N GLY A 119 10.84 5.93 -15.96
CA GLY A 119 9.95 5.76 -17.11
C GLY A 119 8.62 6.50 -17.02
N VAL A 120 8.42 7.31 -15.98
CA VAL A 120 7.23 8.15 -15.81
C VAL A 120 7.51 9.55 -16.34
N GLY A 121 7.01 9.85 -17.53
CA GLY A 121 7.08 11.20 -18.09
C GLY A 121 6.00 12.13 -17.50
N LYS A 122 6.12 13.43 -17.79
CA LYS A 122 5.17 14.46 -17.32
C LYS A 122 3.71 14.10 -17.62
N ARG A 123 3.43 13.67 -18.87
CA ARG A 123 2.07 13.30 -19.30
C ARG A 123 1.50 12.13 -18.51
N ALA A 124 2.32 11.11 -18.25
CA ALA A 124 1.88 9.94 -17.46
C ALA A 124 1.60 10.33 -16.00
N ALA A 125 2.48 11.14 -15.39
CA ALA A 125 2.27 11.63 -14.03
C ALA A 125 1.01 12.50 -13.90
N GLU A 126 0.79 13.43 -14.83
CA GLU A 126 -0.43 14.25 -14.89
C GLU A 126 -1.69 13.37 -15.07
N GLN A 127 -1.62 12.37 -15.94
CA GLN A 127 -2.74 11.44 -16.18
C GLN A 127 -3.07 10.62 -14.94
N ILE A 128 -2.06 10.11 -14.22
CA ILE A 128 -2.24 9.39 -12.95
C ILE A 128 -2.99 10.28 -11.95
N VAL A 129 -2.56 11.54 -11.80
CA VAL A 129 -3.24 12.48 -10.89
C VAL A 129 -4.69 12.71 -11.32
N VAL A 130 -4.92 13.01 -12.59
CA VAL A 130 -6.28 13.32 -13.09
C VAL A 130 -7.24 12.15 -12.91
N GLU A 131 -6.79 10.92 -13.21
CA GLU A 131 -7.67 9.75 -13.17
C GLU A 131 -7.84 9.14 -11.78
N LEU A 132 -6.83 9.30 -10.90
CA LEU A 132 -6.84 8.62 -9.61
C LEU A 132 -7.02 9.52 -8.40
N ARG A 133 -6.86 10.83 -8.49
CA ARG A 133 -6.92 11.76 -7.36
C ARG A 133 -8.13 11.53 -6.44
N ASP A 134 -9.30 11.38 -7.03
CA ASP A 134 -10.55 11.17 -6.28
C ASP A 134 -10.81 9.69 -5.95
N LYS A 135 -10.02 8.77 -6.53
CA LYS A 135 -10.19 7.32 -6.38
C LYS A 135 -9.19 6.69 -5.41
N VAL A 136 -8.04 7.33 -5.21
CA VAL A 136 -7.03 6.85 -4.25
C VAL A 136 -7.36 7.24 -2.81
N GLY A 137 -8.32 8.13 -2.62
CA GLY A 137 -8.89 8.40 -1.32
C GLY A 137 -9.54 7.15 -0.75
N LEU A 138 -8.98 6.65 0.36
CA LEU A 138 -9.53 5.60 1.20
C LEU A 138 -9.73 4.25 0.48
N ALA A 139 -8.74 3.38 0.56
CA ALA A 139 -9.00 1.95 0.47
C ALA A 139 -10.13 1.61 1.46
N PRO A 140 -11.10 0.72 1.10
CA PRO A 140 -12.09 0.24 2.07
C PRO A 140 -11.35 -0.37 3.27
N GLY A 141 -11.36 0.31 4.40
CA GLY A 141 -10.61 -0.04 5.60
C GLY A 141 -9.33 0.77 5.87
N ALA A 142 -8.91 1.65 4.96
CA ALA A 142 -7.96 2.71 5.30
C ALA A 142 -8.77 3.88 5.84
N SER A 143 -8.58 4.19 7.11
CA SER A 143 -9.11 5.41 7.71
C SER A 143 -8.48 6.62 7.02
N ALA A 144 -9.15 7.78 7.07
CA ALA A 144 -8.63 9.04 6.55
C ALA A 144 -7.24 9.43 7.12
N GLU A 145 -6.72 8.63 8.02
CA GLU A 145 -5.46 8.75 8.75
C GLU A 145 -4.22 8.41 7.92
N ASP A 146 -4.35 7.50 6.93
CA ASP A 146 -3.23 7.15 6.03
C ASP A 146 -2.86 8.28 5.06
N VAL A 147 -3.65 9.33 4.97
CA VAL A 147 -3.48 10.42 3.99
C VAL A 147 -2.67 11.60 4.54
N VAL A 148 -2.46 11.68 5.85
CA VAL A 148 -1.72 12.79 6.46
C VAL A 148 -0.47 12.27 7.16
N TYR A 149 0.62 12.04 6.40
CA TYR A 149 1.94 11.97 6.99
C TYR A 149 2.29 13.32 7.62
N ARG A 150 2.04 13.45 8.92
CA ARG A 150 2.69 14.45 9.77
C ARG A 150 3.67 13.73 10.66
N PRO A 151 4.96 14.10 10.67
CA PRO A 151 5.91 13.53 11.62
C PRO A 151 5.43 13.85 13.05
N GLY A 152 5.10 12.82 13.82
CA GLY A 152 4.76 12.98 15.24
C GLY A 152 3.45 12.35 15.72
N VAL A 153 2.60 11.82 14.85
CA VAL A 153 1.38 11.10 15.30
C VAL A 153 1.63 9.60 15.25
N ASN A 154 1.75 8.98 16.40
CA ASN A 154 1.89 7.53 16.53
C ASN A 154 0.51 6.88 16.39
N THR A 155 0.13 6.47 15.17
CA THR A 155 -1.15 5.83 14.85
C THR A 155 -1.22 4.35 15.27
N GLN A 156 -0.18 3.82 15.91
CA GLN A 156 -0.16 2.48 16.51
C GLN A 156 -0.65 2.48 17.96
N ASP A 157 -1.26 3.57 18.42
CA ASP A 157 -1.79 3.66 19.78
C ASP A 157 -3.22 3.10 19.83
N GLU A 158 -3.38 1.93 20.45
CA GLU A 158 -4.67 1.24 20.62
C GLU A 158 -5.74 2.16 21.25
N ALA A 159 -5.36 3.17 22.01
CA ALA A 159 -6.28 4.15 22.56
C ALA A 159 -6.86 5.09 21.50
N VAL A 160 -6.10 5.41 20.44
CA VAL A 160 -6.60 6.19 19.29
C VAL A 160 -7.63 5.36 18.53
N GLU A 161 -7.34 4.10 18.23
CA GLU A 161 -8.27 3.21 17.53
C GLU A 161 -9.60 3.03 18.28
N ALA A 162 -9.51 2.91 19.61
CA ALA A 162 -10.70 2.79 20.45
C ALA A 162 -11.57 4.06 20.43
N LEU A 163 -10.99 5.26 20.45
CA LEU A 163 -11.75 6.53 20.36
C LEU A 163 -12.38 6.71 18.98
N VAL A 164 -11.69 6.30 17.92
CA VAL A 164 -12.22 6.32 16.56
C VAL A 164 -13.42 5.36 16.43
N SER A 165 -13.34 4.18 17.00
CA SER A 165 -14.48 3.24 17.03
C SER A 165 -15.68 3.76 17.82
N LEU A 166 -15.46 4.71 18.73
CA LEU A 166 -16.49 5.43 19.48
C LEU A 166 -17.04 6.67 18.73
N GLY A 167 -16.57 6.92 17.48
CA GLY A 167 -17.10 7.97 16.61
C GLY A 167 -16.31 9.27 16.62
N TYR A 168 -15.15 9.34 17.26
CA TYR A 168 -14.27 10.49 17.18
C TYR A 168 -13.55 10.52 15.83
N SER A 169 -13.26 11.72 15.30
CA SER A 169 -12.34 11.78 14.18
C SER A 169 -10.93 11.40 14.68
N PRO A 170 -10.10 10.79 13.81
CA PRO A 170 -8.74 10.43 14.19
C PRO A 170 -7.89 11.58 14.71
N GLN A 171 -8.09 12.77 14.16
CA GLN A 171 -7.42 13.98 14.61
C GLN A 171 -7.86 14.40 16.02
N ASP A 172 -9.16 14.31 16.30
CA ASP A 172 -9.70 14.63 17.61
C ASP A 172 -9.25 13.61 18.65
N ALA A 173 -9.25 12.31 18.28
CA ALA A 173 -8.76 11.22 19.11
C ALA A 173 -7.27 11.39 19.45
N ALA A 174 -6.42 11.63 18.46
CA ALA A 174 -5.00 11.88 18.66
C ALA A 174 -4.75 13.15 19.49
N SER A 175 -5.48 14.23 19.22
CA SER A 175 -5.36 15.49 19.96
C SER A 175 -5.81 15.36 21.43
N ALA A 176 -6.87 14.59 21.70
CA ALA A 176 -7.35 14.31 23.04
C ALA A 176 -6.33 13.49 23.85
N LEU A 177 -5.70 12.52 23.21
CA LEU A 177 -4.70 11.65 23.84
C LEU A 177 -3.32 12.30 23.99
N GLN A 178 -2.99 13.30 23.19
CA GLN A 178 -1.70 14.00 23.22
C GLN A 178 -1.43 14.69 24.56
N LYS A 179 -2.49 15.06 25.30
CA LYS A 179 -2.43 15.70 26.62
C LYS A 179 -2.45 14.71 27.78
N ILE A 180 -2.53 13.41 27.49
CA ILE A 180 -2.67 12.36 28.50
C ILE A 180 -1.39 11.55 28.56
N ASP A 181 -0.95 11.22 29.78
CA ASP A 181 0.27 10.46 30.01
C ASP A 181 0.20 9.08 29.34
N SER A 182 1.17 8.82 28.45
CA SER A 182 1.28 7.58 27.70
C SER A 182 1.62 6.35 28.56
N SER A 183 2.04 6.54 29.80
CA SER A 183 2.34 5.46 30.75
C SER A 183 1.09 4.83 31.38
N LEU A 184 -0.09 5.47 31.22
CA LEU A 184 -1.36 4.98 31.74
C LEU A 184 -1.90 3.81 30.89
N SER A 185 -2.74 2.97 31.51
CA SER A 185 -3.43 1.91 30.75
C SER A 185 -4.34 2.48 29.66
N ILE A 186 -4.55 1.72 28.60
CA ILE A 186 -5.39 2.11 27.45
C ILE A 186 -6.78 2.55 27.92
N GLU A 187 -7.38 1.79 28.84
CA GLU A 187 -8.70 2.10 29.42
C GLU A 187 -8.72 3.46 30.16
N GLU A 188 -7.67 3.76 30.88
CA GLU A 188 -7.56 4.98 31.67
C GLU A 188 -7.31 6.20 30.77
N ARG A 189 -6.55 6.02 29.68
CA ARG A 189 -6.31 7.03 28.65
C ARG A 189 -7.60 7.37 27.92
N ILE A 190 -8.35 6.35 27.46
CA ILE A 190 -9.66 6.54 26.81
C ILE A 190 -10.64 7.26 27.75
N LYS A 191 -10.72 6.84 29.01
CA LYS A 191 -11.62 7.40 30.00
C LYS A 191 -11.34 8.88 30.28
N ARG A 192 -10.06 9.30 30.25
CA ARG A 192 -9.65 10.69 30.40
C ARG A 192 -9.93 11.51 29.14
N ALA A 193 -9.70 10.95 27.97
CA ALA A 193 -10.00 11.60 26.69
C ALA A 193 -11.51 11.88 26.52
N LEU A 194 -12.37 11.01 27.04
CA LEU A 194 -13.83 11.16 27.00
C LEU A 194 -14.37 12.18 28.03
N LYS A 195 -13.57 12.56 29.04
CA LYS A 195 -13.99 13.46 30.12
C LYS A 195 -13.53 14.92 29.92
N GLY A 196 -12.59 15.13 29.02
CA GLY A 196 -11.96 16.41 28.82
C GLY A 196 -12.39 17.19 27.69
#